data_8fda2adaaa7e8d0f83cca97e98bda7c8
#
_entry.id   8fda2adaaa7e8d0f83cca97e98bda7c8
#
_cell.length_a   1.000
_cell.length_b   1.000
_cell.length_c   1.000
_cell.angle_alpha   90.00
_cell.angle_beta   90.00
_cell.angle_gamma   90.00
#
_symmetry.space_group_name_H-M   'P 1'
#
loop_
_entity.id
_entity.type
_entity.pdbx_description
1 polymer ?
#
loop_
_entity_poly.entity_id
_entity_poly.type
_entity_poly.pdbx_seq_one_letter_code
_entity_poly.pdbx_strand_id
1 'polypeptide(L)'
;MRLLACWTDVHHRHAPMTAHDLPRQAFLRGAVAILPLSLAVAPWGLLAGSMAIEADLTPAEGQGLSAIVFAGAAQLVAIGMLKGGAGFFSIIFTTLLLTSQHLLYGMSLRPVLSPLPGRWRIGLGFLLTDEFFALASQHDRRNFNRWYALGVGLTFYIAWNLFTLAGILLGRSIPGLEHLGLDFSIAATFIALVAPLVRNVPTLVCVATSLFCSVLFSHWQWSSALVLAGLAGMAAGFICNKLYREAPWSGQ
;
A
#
# COMPACT_ATOMS: atom_id res chain seq x y z
N MET A 1 -16.89 8.19 14.59
CA MET A 1 -17.47 6.92 15.08
C MET A 1 -18.56 6.33 14.17
N ARG A 2 -19.46 7.10 13.56
CA ARG A 2 -20.51 6.59 12.65
C ARG A 2 -19.98 6.11 11.28
N LEU A 3 -18.86 6.63 10.76
CA LEU A 3 -18.25 6.21 9.49
C LEU A 3 -17.57 4.83 9.59
N LEU A 4 -16.96 4.51 10.74
CA LEU A 4 -16.38 3.18 10.97
C LEU A 4 -17.47 2.10 11.13
N ALA A 5 -18.60 2.44 11.75
CA ALA A 5 -19.74 1.53 11.86
C ALA A 5 -20.39 1.27 10.48
N CYS A 6 -20.43 2.27 9.59
CA CYS A 6 -20.92 2.09 8.23
C CYS A 6 -19.97 1.21 7.39
N TRP A 7 -18.66 1.30 7.63
CA TRP A 7 -17.66 0.47 6.94
C TRP A 7 -17.73 -1.01 7.37
N THR A 8 -17.96 -1.28 8.67
CA THR A 8 -18.16 -2.65 9.18
C THR A 8 -19.50 -3.25 8.73
N ASP A 9 -20.57 -2.45 8.61
CA ASP A 9 -21.87 -2.92 8.14
C ASP A 9 -21.90 -3.28 6.66
N VAL A 10 -21.10 -2.60 5.82
CA VAL A 10 -20.93 -2.94 4.40
C VAL A 10 -20.24 -4.30 4.24
N HIS A 11 -19.28 -4.64 5.13
CA HIS A 11 -18.58 -5.93 5.09
C HIS A 11 -19.44 -7.11 5.58
N HIS A 12 -20.40 -6.89 6.49
CA HIS A 12 -21.27 -7.98 6.99
C HIS A 12 -22.43 -8.33 6.07
N ARG A 13 -22.76 -7.52 5.04
CA ARG A 13 -23.89 -7.81 4.13
C ARG A 13 -23.51 -8.66 2.92
N HIS A 14 -22.25 -9.00 2.72
CA HIS A 14 -21.88 -9.87 1.61
C HIS A 14 -21.91 -11.33 2.07
N ALA A 15 -22.80 -12.11 1.47
CA ALA A 15 -22.80 -13.58 1.60
C ALA A 15 -21.37 -14.11 1.38
N PRO A 16 -20.94 -15.14 2.14
CA PRO A 16 -19.60 -15.70 2.00
C PRO A 16 -19.36 -16.05 0.52
N MET A 17 -18.24 -15.54 -0.02
CA MET A 17 -17.85 -15.81 -1.40
C MET A 17 -17.57 -17.30 -1.54
N THR A 18 -18.17 -17.93 -2.54
CA THR A 18 -17.85 -19.30 -2.90
C THR A 18 -16.88 -19.29 -4.08
N ALA A 19 -16.01 -20.30 -4.15
CA ALA A 19 -15.13 -20.49 -5.31
C ALA A 19 -15.91 -20.68 -6.64
N HIS A 20 -17.22 -20.88 -6.55
CA HIS A 20 -18.15 -21.13 -7.66
C HIS A 20 -18.93 -19.90 -8.13
N ASP A 21 -18.70 -18.71 -7.54
CA ASP A 21 -19.36 -17.49 -8.03
C ASP A 21 -19.03 -17.24 -9.50
N LEU A 22 -20.04 -16.79 -10.28
CA LEU A 22 -19.85 -16.45 -11.68
C LEU A 22 -18.74 -15.42 -11.85
N PRO A 23 -17.82 -15.59 -12.82
CA PRO A 23 -16.65 -14.71 -13.00
C PRO A 23 -16.99 -13.22 -13.00
N ARG A 24 -18.06 -12.83 -13.68
CA ARG A 24 -18.50 -11.43 -13.77
C ARG A 24 -18.98 -10.87 -12.43
N GLN A 25 -19.71 -11.66 -11.66
CA GLN A 25 -20.23 -11.23 -10.34
C GLN A 25 -19.09 -11.10 -9.34
N ALA A 26 -18.16 -12.06 -9.31
CA ALA A 26 -16.99 -11.99 -8.45
C ALA A 26 -16.10 -10.76 -8.78
N PHE A 27 -15.87 -10.51 -10.07
CA PHE A 27 -15.13 -9.32 -10.52
C PHE A 27 -15.79 -8.03 -10.06
N LEU A 28 -17.09 -7.85 -10.28
CA LEU A 28 -17.82 -6.65 -9.88
C LEU A 28 -17.82 -6.45 -8.36
N ARG A 29 -17.95 -7.52 -7.58
CA ARG A 29 -17.82 -7.45 -6.11
C ARG A 29 -16.42 -6.97 -5.70
N GLY A 30 -15.37 -7.48 -6.32
CA GLY A 30 -14.00 -7.01 -6.07
C GLY A 30 -13.81 -5.55 -6.45
N ALA A 31 -14.33 -5.16 -7.62
CA ALA A 31 -14.27 -3.77 -8.09
C ALA A 31 -14.97 -2.81 -7.12
N VAL A 32 -16.16 -3.17 -6.63
CA VAL A 32 -16.89 -2.34 -5.65
C VAL A 32 -16.19 -2.31 -4.29
N ALA A 33 -15.64 -3.45 -3.84
CA ALA A 33 -14.98 -3.55 -2.55
C ALA A 33 -13.74 -2.64 -2.43
N ILE A 34 -13.01 -2.41 -3.52
CA ILE A 34 -11.80 -1.57 -3.53
C ILE A 34 -12.11 -0.08 -3.69
N LEU A 35 -13.30 0.34 -4.13
CA LEU A 35 -13.62 1.74 -4.39
C LEU A 35 -13.33 2.69 -3.22
N PRO A 36 -13.70 2.35 -1.95
CA PRO A 36 -13.40 3.25 -0.83
C PRO A 36 -11.91 3.50 -0.65
N LEU A 37 -11.07 2.45 -0.78
CA LEU A 37 -9.61 2.57 -0.71
C LEU A 37 -9.06 3.32 -1.92
N SER A 38 -9.59 3.08 -3.12
CA SER A 38 -9.20 3.84 -4.31
C SER A 38 -9.45 5.33 -4.14
N LEU A 39 -10.60 5.72 -3.58
CA LEU A 39 -10.90 7.13 -3.29
C LEU A 39 -10.00 7.72 -2.21
N ALA A 40 -9.66 6.93 -1.18
CA ALA A 40 -8.75 7.36 -0.11
C ALA A 40 -7.34 7.68 -0.62
N VAL A 41 -6.87 6.99 -1.66
CA VAL A 41 -5.55 7.24 -2.27
C VAL A 41 -5.59 8.25 -3.42
N ALA A 42 -6.74 8.82 -3.76
CA ALA A 42 -6.85 9.81 -4.82
C ALA A 42 -5.88 11.00 -4.64
N PRO A 43 -5.72 11.60 -3.44
CA PRO A 43 -4.74 12.66 -3.20
C PRO A 43 -3.29 12.23 -3.48
N TRP A 44 -2.97 10.95 -3.24
CA TRP A 44 -1.64 10.41 -3.55
C TRP A 44 -1.37 10.36 -5.05
N GLY A 45 -2.35 9.88 -5.82
CA GLY A 45 -2.23 9.85 -7.26
C GLY A 45 -2.10 11.26 -7.85
N LEU A 46 -2.90 12.21 -7.34
CA LEU A 46 -2.79 13.62 -7.72
C LEU A 46 -1.40 14.19 -7.39
N LEU A 47 -0.90 13.92 -6.19
CA LEU A 47 0.43 14.36 -5.77
C LEU A 47 1.53 13.73 -6.62
N ALA A 48 1.45 12.43 -6.90
CA ALA A 48 2.43 11.75 -7.74
C ALA A 48 2.49 12.34 -9.17
N GLY A 49 1.31 12.69 -9.73
CA GLY A 49 1.23 13.34 -11.03
C GLY A 49 1.78 14.75 -11.05
N SER A 50 1.43 15.59 -10.06
CA SER A 50 1.92 16.97 -9.96
C SER A 50 3.42 17.03 -9.70
N MET A 51 3.94 16.23 -8.75
CA MET A 51 5.37 16.13 -8.45
C MET A 51 6.20 15.67 -9.65
N ALA A 52 5.66 14.79 -10.51
CA ALA A 52 6.35 14.37 -11.73
C ALA A 52 6.61 15.56 -12.67
N ILE A 53 5.61 16.45 -12.83
CA ILE A 53 5.77 17.67 -13.64
C ILE A 53 6.74 18.66 -13.00
N GLU A 54 6.70 18.81 -11.66
CA GLU A 54 7.63 19.66 -10.94
C GLU A 54 9.07 19.15 -10.91
N ALA A 55 9.27 17.85 -11.15
CA ALA A 55 10.58 17.23 -11.33
C ALA A 55 11.04 17.25 -12.80
N ASP A 56 10.44 18.11 -13.63
CA ASP A 56 10.72 18.29 -15.07
C ASP A 56 10.53 17.02 -15.92
N LEU A 57 9.74 16.06 -15.43
CA LEU A 57 9.34 14.90 -16.22
C LEU A 57 8.28 15.29 -17.25
N THR A 58 8.37 14.70 -18.43
CA THR A 58 7.29 14.81 -19.40
C THR A 58 6.02 14.13 -18.91
N PRO A 59 4.82 14.51 -19.36
CA PRO A 59 3.57 13.82 -19.01
C PRO A 59 3.60 12.33 -19.30
N ALA A 60 4.29 11.91 -20.35
CA ALA A 60 4.41 10.50 -20.71
C ALA A 60 5.30 9.73 -19.71
N GLU A 61 6.39 10.33 -19.25
CA GLU A 61 7.28 9.76 -18.24
C GLU A 61 6.56 9.67 -16.88
N GLY A 62 5.90 10.73 -16.43
CA GLY A 62 5.11 10.75 -15.21
C GLY A 62 4.00 9.70 -15.20
N GLN A 63 3.25 9.59 -16.30
CA GLN A 63 2.22 8.56 -16.46
C GLN A 63 2.83 7.16 -16.58
N GLY A 64 3.98 7.02 -17.25
CA GLY A 64 4.73 5.78 -17.39
C GLY A 64 5.17 5.20 -16.05
N LEU A 65 5.60 6.04 -15.11
CA LEU A 65 5.91 5.62 -13.74
C LEU A 65 4.69 4.98 -13.07
N SER A 66 3.51 5.57 -13.17
CA SER A 66 2.29 5.01 -12.59
C SER A 66 1.80 3.74 -13.31
N ALA A 67 1.96 3.67 -14.63
CA ALA A 67 1.51 2.53 -15.40
C ALA A 67 2.43 1.30 -15.28
N ILE A 68 3.74 1.52 -15.17
CA ILE A 68 4.75 0.46 -15.21
C ILE A 68 5.23 0.10 -13.81
N VAL A 69 5.58 1.08 -12.98
CA VAL A 69 6.09 0.85 -11.61
C VAL A 69 4.97 0.54 -10.65
N PHE A 70 3.86 1.27 -10.73
CA PHE A 70 2.64 1.04 -9.95
C PHE A 70 2.91 0.80 -8.44
N ALA A 71 3.78 1.62 -7.86
CA ALA A 71 4.17 1.52 -6.45
C ALA A 71 4.18 2.92 -5.81
N GLY A 72 3.05 3.38 -5.28
CA GLY A 72 2.79 4.75 -4.87
C GLY A 72 3.90 5.40 -4.04
N ALA A 73 4.28 4.81 -2.89
CA ALA A 73 5.33 5.34 -2.03
C ALA A 73 6.70 5.36 -2.73
N ALA A 74 7.06 4.30 -3.45
CA ALA A 74 8.33 4.22 -4.17
C ALA A 74 8.38 5.23 -5.33
N GLN A 75 7.26 5.45 -6.02
CA GLN A 75 7.13 6.45 -7.08
C GLN A 75 7.34 7.87 -6.55
N LEU A 76 6.69 8.25 -5.44
CA LEU A 76 6.85 9.57 -4.83
C LEU A 76 8.29 9.80 -4.37
N VAL A 77 8.92 8.82 -3.73
CA VAL A 77 10.32 8.90 -3.30
C VAL A 77 11.25 9.00 -4.51
N ALA A 78 11.03 8.20 -5.56
CA ALA A 78 11.84 8.26 -6.79
C ALA A 78 11.76 9.64 -7.44
N ILE A 79 10.56 10.22 -7.57
CA ILE A 79 10.36 11.55 -8.13
C ILE A 79 11.04 12.61 -7.26
N GLY A 80 10.89 12.55 -5.93
CA GLY A 80 11.55 13.47 -4.99
C GLY A 80 13.07 13.39 -5.08
N MET A 81 13.64 12.18 -5.21
CA MET A 81 15.07 11.97 -5.39
C MET A 81 15.57 12.49 -6.75
N LEU A 82 14.80 12.32 -7.82
CA LEU A 82 15.10 12.90 -9.14
C LEU A 82 15.13 14.43 -9.05
N LYS A 83 14.12 15.06 -8.46
CA LYS A 83 14.04 16.51 -8.24
C LYS A 83 15.23 17.01 -7.40
N GLY A 84 15.68 16.21 -6.42
CA GLY A 84 16.86 16.51 -5.58
C GLY A 84 18.21 16.21 -6.26
N GLY A 85 18.26 15.78 -7.52
CA GLY A 85 19.49 15.47 -8.24
C GLY A 85 20.23 14.22 -7.76
N ALA A 86 19.53 13.28 -7.14
CA ALA A 86 20.11 12.02 -6.68
C ALA A 86 20.58 11.14 -7.84
N GLY A 87 21.71 10.45 -7.64
CA GLY A 87 22.25 9.55 -8.64
C GLY A 87 21.36 8.33 -8.90
N PHE A 88 21.37 7.86 -10.14
CA PHE A 88 20.55 6.75 -10.64
C PHE A 88 20.60 5.49 -9.75
N PHE A 89 21.80 5.07 -9.33
CA PHE A 89 21.94 3.90 -8.45
C PHE A 89 21.29 4.09 -7.07
N SER A 90 21.35 5.31 -6.53
CA SER A 90 20.72 5.64 -5.25
C SER A 90 19.19 5.53 -5.36
N ILE A 91 18.62 6.02 -6.45
CA ILE A 91 17.16 5.94 -6.72
C ILE A 91 16.73 4.48 -6.83
N ILE A 92 17.44 3.67 -7.64
CA ILE A 92 17.13 2.25 -7.80
C ILE A 92 17.21 1.51 -6.46
N PHE A 93 18.29 1.71 -5.71
CA PHE A 93 18.50 1.03 -4.44
C PHE A 93 17.40 1.38 -3.43
N THR A 94 17.07 2.67 -3.31
CA THR A 94 16.02 3.14 -2.40
C THR A 94 14.64 2.60 -2.79
N THR A 95 14.30 2.64 -4.08
CA THR A 95 13.02 2.12 -4.57
C THR A 95 12.91 0.61 -4.41
N LEU A 96 13.99 -0.14 -4.63
CA LEU A 96 14.02 -1.59 -4.35
C LEU A 96 13.82 -1.90 -2.88
N LEU A 97 14.44 -1.12 -1.97
CA LEU A 97 14.21 -1.29 -0.53
C LEU A 97 12.74 -1.01 -0.16
N LEU A 98 12.16 0.07 -0.67
CA LEU A 98 10.76 0.41 -0.40
C LEU A 98 9.79 -0.64 -0.95
N THR A 99 10.06 -1.15 -2.15
CA THR A 99 9.19 -2.16 -2.78
C THR A 99 9.43 -3.58 -2.23
N SER A 100 10.45 -3.79 -1.41
CA SER A 100 10.75 -5.11 -0.81
C SER A 100 9.58 -5.67 0.02
N GLN A 101 8.71 -4.82 0.57
CA GLN A 101 7.48 -5.23 1.25
C GLN A 101 6.57 -6.11 0.37
N HIS A 102 6.58 -5.91 -0.95
CA HIS A 102 5.78 -6.73 -1.88
C HIS A 102 6.24 -8.20 -1.91
N LEU A 103 7.50 -8.48 -1.58
CA LEU A 103 7.99 -9.86 -1.39
C LEU A 103 7.27 -10.52 -0.21
N LEU A 104 7.10 -9.79 0.90
CA LEU A 104 6.38 -10.29 2.09
C LEU A 104 4.90 -10.53 1.78
N TYR A 105 4.27 -9.64 1.02
CA TYR A 105 2.89 -9.82 0.55
C TYR A 105 2.78 -11.04 -0.36
N GLY A 106 3.69 -11.19 -1.31
CA GLY A 106 3.76 -12.36 -2.19
C GLY A 106 3.95 -13.67 -1.43
N MET A 107 4.80 -13.69 -0.41
CA MET A 107 4.99 -14.84 0.46
C MET A 107 3.74 -15.16 1.28
N SER A 108 3.08 -14.16 1.83
CA SER A 108 1.83 -14.31 2.59
C SER A 108 0.68 -14.84 1.72
N LEU A 109 0.56 -14.35 0.48
CA LEU A 109 -0.47 -14.79 -0.46
C LEU A 109 -0.11 -16.06 -1.24
N ARG A 110 1.12 -16.58 -1.09
CA ARG A 110 1.58 -17.79 -1.78
C ARG A 110 0.61 -18.99 -1.66
N PRO A 111 0.02 -19.29 -0.49
CA PRO A 111 -0.90 -20.43 -0.36
C PRO A 111 -2.12 -20.34 -1.27
N VAL A 112 -2.60 -19.13 -1.57
CA VAL A 112 -3.79 -18.88 -2.40
C VAL A 112 -3.44 -18.65 -3.87
N LEU A 113 -2.27 -18.11 -4.18
CA LEU A 113 -1.85 -17.79 -5.55
C LEU A 113 -1.09 -18.93 -6.23
N SER A 114 -0.33 -19.76 -5.50
CA SER A 114 0.49 -20.82 -6.10
C SER A 114 -0.29 -21.86 -6.91
N PRO A 115 -1.56 -22.22 -6.58
CA PRO A 115 -2.34 -23.16 -7.36
C PRO A 115 -2.83 -22.59 -8.70
N LEU A 116 -2.76 -21.27 -8.90
CA LEU A 116 -3.25 -20.62 -10.12
C LEU A 116 -2.27 -20.82 -11.29
N PRO A 117 -2.78 -20.85 -12.55
CA PRO A 117 -1.95 -20.84 -13.74
C PRO A 117 -0.99 -19.64 -13.78
N GLY A 118 0.20 -19.80 -14.40
CA GLY A 118 1.25 -18.79 -14.43
C GLY A 118 0.80 -17.39 -14.85
N ARG A 119 -0.06 -17.30 -15.88
CA ARG A 119 -0.65 -16.03 -16.35
C ARG A 119 -1.41 -15.26 -15.25
N TRP A 120 -2.12 -15.97 -14.39
CA TRP A 120 -2.83 -15.37 -13.27
C TRP A 120 -1.89 -14.91 -12.17
N ARG A 121 -0.86 -15.72 -11.90
CA ARG A 121 0.16 -15.38 -10.90
C ARG A 121 0.93 -14.12 -11.27
N ILE A 122 1.31 -13.99 -12.56
CA ILE A 122 2.00 -12.80 -13.06
C ILE A 122 1.08 -11.59 -13.02
N GLY A 123 -0.16 -11.69 -13.52
CA GLY A 123 -1.09 -10.58 -13.54
C GLY A 123 -1.48 -10.09 -12.14
N LEU A 124 -1.83 -11.00 -11.22
CA LEU A 124 -2.16 -10.63 -9.86
C LEU A 124 -0.92 -10.17 -9.06
N GLY A 125 0.28 -10.67 -9.40
CA GLY A 125 1.55 -10.22 -8.82
C GLY A 125 1.88 -8.78 -9.23
N PHE A 126 1.63 -8.40 -10.49
CA PHE A 126 1.76 -7.01 -10.95
C PHE A 126 0.77 -6.07 -10.24
N LEU A 127 -0.45 -6.53 -9.99
CA LEU A 127 -1.50 -5.76 -9.31
C LEU A 127 -1.37 -5.76 -7.78
N LEU A 128 -0.32 -6.37 -7.23
CA LEU A 128 -0.13 -6.50 -5.79
C LEU A 128 0.34 -5.18 -5.18
N THR A 129 -0.58 -4.48 -4.54
CA THR A 129 -0.34 -3.26 -3.75
C THR A 129 -0.76 -3.49 -2.29
N ASP A 130 -0.53 -2.50 -1.42
CA ASP A 130 -0.96 -2.52 -0.02
C ASP A 130 -2.48 -2.72 0.09
N GLU A 131 -3.24 -2.02 -0.75
CA GLU A 131 -4.69 -2.06 -0.77
C GLU A 131 -5.22 -3.40 -1.31
N PHE A 132 -4.57 -3.92 -2.36
CA PHE A 132 -4.87 -5.26 -2.85
C PHE A 132 -4.61 -6.30 -1.76
N PHE A 133 -3.46 -6.22 -1.10
CA PHE A 133 -3.10 -7.13 -0.02
C PHE A 133 -4.10 -7.05 1.14
N ALA A 134 -4.51 -5.85 1.53
CA ALA A 134 -5.48 -5.64 2.61
C ALA A 134 -6.81 -6.37 2.37
N LEU A 135 -7.29 -6.42 1.12
CA LEU A 135 -8.52 -7.14 0.78
C LEU A 135 -8.27 -8.63 0.48
N ALA A 136 -7.20 -8.98 -0.22
CA ALA A 136 -6.90 -10.36 -0.61
C ALA A 136 -6.53 -11.24 0.58
N SER A 137 -5.84 -10.69 1.61
CA SER A 137 -5.43 -11.41 2.82
C SER A 137 -6.58 -11.81 3.73
N GLN A 138 -7.77 -11.25 3.52
CA GLN A 138 -8.98 -11.62 4.26
C GLN A 138 -9.60 -12.94 3.78
N HIS A 139 -9.09 -13.49 2.68
CA HIS A 139 -9.64 -14.70 2.05
C HIS A 139 -8.71 -15.89 2.24
N ASP A 140 -9.25 -16.95 2.81
CA ASP A 140 -8.57 -18.25 2.92
C ASP A 140 -8.52 -18.97 1.58
N ARG A 141 -7.67 -20.01 1.50
CA ARG A 141 -7.50 -20.85 0.32
C ARG A 141 -8.80 -21.43 -0.22
N ARG A 142 -9.82 -21.67 0.63
CA ARG A 142 -11.12 -22.22 0.27
C ARG A 142 -12.05 -21.19 -0.37
N ASN A 143 -11.89 -19.91 0.01
CA ASN A 143 -12.78 -18.82 -0.37
C ASN A 143 -12.13 -17.85 -1.36
N PHE A 144 -10.87 -18.09 -1.75
CA PHE A 144 -10.16 -17.22 -2.68
C PHE A 144 -10.71 -17.38 -4.11
N ASN A 145 -11.21 -16.26 -4.65
CA ASN A 145 -11.70 -16.19 -6.03
C ASN A 145 -10.79 -15.27 -6.86
N ARG A 146 -10.15 -15.84 -7.90
CA ARG A 146 -9.24 -15.10 -8.78
C ARG A 146 -9.89 -13.92 -9.51
N TRP A 147 -11.19 -14.03 -9.83
CA TRP A 147 -11.92 -12.96 -10.51
C TRP A 147 -12.21 -11.79 -9.56
N TYR A 148 -12.50 -12.08 -8.29
CA TYR A 148 -12.60 -11.05 -7.28
C TYR A 148 -11.26 -10.32 -7.10
N ALA A 149 -10.17 -11.06 -6.97
CA ALA A 149 -8.84 -10.48 -6.86
C ALA A 149 -8.48 -9.62 -8.09
N LEU A 150 -8.83 -10.09 -9.30
CA LEU A 150 -8.66 -9.28 -10.52
C LEU A 150 -9.52 -8.01 -10.47
N GLY A 151 -10.77 -8.09 -10.03
CA GLY A 151 -11.64 -6.93 -9.87
C GLY A 151 -11.07 -5.90 -8.91
N VAL A 152 -10.55 -6.34 -7.75
CA VAL A 152 -9.85 -5.49 -6.78
C VAL A 152 -8.64 -4.81 -7.43
N GLY A 153 -7.70 -5.59 -7.97
CA GLY A 153 -6.43 -5.05 -8.46
C GLY A 153 -6.59 -4.18 -9.70
N LEU A 154 -7.38 -4.62 -10.68
CA LEU A 154 -7.55 -3.86 -11.93
C LEU A 154 -8.29 -2.54 -11.71
N THR A 155 -9.32 -2.53 -10.87
CA THR A 155 -10.05 -1.28 -10.55
C THR A 155 -9.15 -0.31 -9.84
N PHE A 156 -8.34 -0.77 -8.87
CA PHE A 156 -7.36 0.07 -8.20
C PHE A 156 -6.30 0.60 -9.16
N TYR A 157 -5.77 -0.24 -10.05
CA TYR A 157 -4.81 0.16 -11.08
C TYR A 157 -5.35 1.27 -11.99
N ILE A 158 -6.58 1.11 -12.47
CA ILE A 158 -7.23 2.13 -13.32
C ILE A 158 -7.42 3.42 -12.53
N ALA A 159 -7.93 3.34 -11.30
CA ALA A 159 -8.15 4.51 -10.45
C ALA A 159 -6.83 5.26 -10.18
N TRP A 160 -5.76 4.55 -9.81
CA TRP A 160 -4.44 5.13 -9.60
C TRP A 160 -3.93 5.88 -10.83
N ASN A 161 -4.01 5.26 -12.01
CA ASN A 161 -3.57 5.89 -13.26
C ASN A 161 -4.42 7.10 -13.63
N LEU A 162 -5.73 7.09 -13.38
CA LEU A 162 -6.61 8.23 -13.60
C LEU A 162 -6.28 9.39 -12.65
N PHE A 163 -6.01 9.12 -11.37
CA PHE A 163 -5.62 10.16 -10.41
C PHE A 163 -4.25 10.74 -10.75
N THR A 164 -3.28 9.91 -11.16
CA THR A 164 -1.97 10.40 -11.63
C THR A 164 -2.13 11.29 -12.86
N LEU A 165 -2.93 10.86 -13.84
CA LEU A 165 -3.19 11.68 -15.03
C LEU A 165 -3.85 13.02 -14.66
N ALA A 166 -4.82 13.00 -13.77
CA ALA A 166 -5.44 14.23 -13.25
C ALA A 166 -4.39 15.12 -12.54
N GLY A 167 -3.49 14.54 -11.74
CA GLY A 167 -2.37 15.24 -11.10
C GLY A 167 -1.41 15.87 -12.09
N ILE A 168 -1.05 15.16 -13.17
CA ILE A 168 -0.22 15.68 -14.26
C ILE A 168 -0.88 16.90 -14.94
N LEU A 169 -2.18 16.80 -15.23
CA LEU A 169 -2.91 17.88 -15.88
C LEU A 169 -3.08 19.10 -14.96
N LEU A 170 -3.39 18.87 -13.69
CA LEU A 170 -3.54 19.92 -12.67
C LEU A 170 -2.20 20.56 -12.32
N GLY A 171 -1.12 19.78 -12.16
CA GLY A 171 0.21 20.28 -11.85
C GLY A 171 0.76 21.22 -12.94
N ARG A 172 0.34 21.05 -14.19
CA ARG A 172 0.64 21.98 -15.28
C ARG A 172 -0.15 23.29 -15.19
N SER A 173 -1.32 23.25 -14.57
CA SER A 173 -2.26 24.38 -14.56
C SER A 173 -2.23 25.16 -13.25
N ILE A 174 -1.85 24.54 -12.14
CA ILE A 174 -1.88 25.10 -10.79
C ILE A 174 -0.50 24.88 -10.15
N PRO A 175 0.41 25.87 -10.19
CA PRO A 175 1.68 25.81 -9.47
C PRO A 175 1.45 25.68 -7.96
N GLY A 176 2.26 24.86 -7.27
CA GLY A 176 2.19 24.73 -5.82
C GLY A 176 1.07 23.84 -5.31
N LEU A 177 0.58 22.91 -6.13
CA LEU A 177 -0.48 21.95 -5.74
C LEU A 177 -0.08 21.12 -4.51
N GLU A 178 1.23 20.86 -4.33
CA GLU A 178 1.78 20.16 -3.16
C GLU A 178 1.55 20.91 -1.84
N HIS A 179 1.41 22.23 -1.87
CA HIS A 179 1.13 23.04 -0.67
C HIS A 179 -0.33 22.98 -0.18
N LEU A 180 -1.21 22.28 -0.91
CA LEU A 180 -2.62 22.11 -0.52
C LEU A 180 -2.83 21.05 0.59
N GLY A 181 -1.77 20.60 1.28
CA GLY A 181 -1.89 19.67 2.39
C GLY A 181 -2.20 18.22 1.95
N LEU A 182 -1.89 17.87 0.71
CA LEU A 182 -2.05 16.49 0.20
C LEU A 182 -1.22 15.49 1.01
N ASP A 183 -0.11 15.93 1.62
CA ASP A 183 0.74 15.14 2.52
C ASP A 183 -0.04 14.62 3.74
N PHE A 184 -0.97 15.40 4.27
CA PHE A 184 -1.84 14.96 5.36
C PHE A 184 -2.69 13.76 4.95
N SER A 185 -3.20 13.76 3.73
CA SER A 185 -3.98 12.63 3.21
C SER A 185 -3.16 11.35 3.11
N ILE A 186 -1.87 11.48 2.79
CA ILE A 186 -0.91 10.37 2.78
C ILE A 186 -0.85 9.75 4.18
N ALA A 187 -0.53 10.56 5.19
CA ALA A 187 -0.43 10.10 6.57
C ALA A 187 -1.75 9.47 7.06
N ALA A 188 -2.89 10.11 6.77
CA ALA A 188 -4.21 9.62 7.14
C ALA A 188 -4.53 8.25 6.50
N THR A 189 -4.16 8.05 5.24
CA THR A 189 -4.37 6.77 4.53
C THR A 189 -3.52 5.67 5.14
N PHE A 190 -2.23 5.90 5.44
CA PHE A 190 -1.39 4.92 6.11
C PHE A 190 -1.90 4.58 7.51
N ILE A 191 -2.33 5.57 8.28
CA ILE A 191 -2.93 5.31 9.59
C ILE A 191 -4.17 4.43 9.43
N ALA A 192 -5.04 4.72 8.47
CA ALA A 192 -6.24 3.93 8.21
C ALA A 192 -5.95 2.48 7.79
N LEU A 193 -4.85 2.26 7.04
CA LEU A 193 -4.40 0.92 6.64
C LEU A 193 -3.74 0.16 7.79
N VAL A 194 -2.91 0.83 8.59
CA VAL A 194 -2.12 0.19 9.66
C VAL A 194 -2.93 -0.01 10.93
N ALA A 195 -3.79 0.93 11.32
CA ALA A 195 -4.54 0.87 12.58
C ALA A 195 -5.34 -0.44 12.77
N PRO A 196 -6.04 -1.00 11.76
CA PRO A 196 -6.75 -2.28 11.90
C PRO A 196 -5.82 -3.49 12.09
N LEU A 197 -4.54 -3.38 11.72
CA LEU A 197 -3.55 -4.45 11.85
C LEU A 197 -2.96 -4.50 13.27
N VAL A 198 -3.05 -3.40 14.04
CA VAL A 198 -2.55 -3.31 15.41
C VAL A 198 -3.57 -3.97 16.36
N ARG A 199 -3.52 -5.30 16.44
CA ARG A 199 -4.45 -6.10 17.25
C ARG A 199 -3.83 -6.74 18.48
N ASN A 200 -2.50 -6.66 18.62
CA ASN A 200 -1.77 -7.30 19.71
C ASN A 200 -0.61 -6.40 20.17
N VAL A 201 -0.12 -6.68 21.39
CA VAL A 201 0.97 -5.91 22.00
C VAL A 201 2.27 -5.92 21.17
N PRO A 202 2.74 -7.06 20.62
CA PRO A 202 3.95 -7.05 19.79
C PRO A 202 3.83 -6.16 18.56
N THR A 203 2.68 -6.12 17.89
CA THR A 203 2.45 -5.23 16.75
C THR A 203 2.42 -3.77 17.18
N LEU A 204 1.81 -3.46 18.33
CA LEU A 204 1.81 -2.10 18.89
C LEU A 204 3.24 -1.64 19.21
N VAL A 205 4.05 -2.50 19.83
CA VAL A 205 5.46 -2.23 20.14
C VAL A 205 6.26 -2.00 18.84
N CYS A 206 6.03 -2.83 17.81
CA CYS A 206 6.65 -2.64 16.50
C CYS A 206 6.35 -1.25 15.93
N VAL A 207 5.08 -0.87 15.85
CA VAL A 207 4.63 0.42 15.31
C VAL A 207 5.16 1.59 16.14
N ALA A 208 5.04 1.54 17.46
CA ALA A 208 5.51 2.61 18.34
C ALA A 208 7.03 2.80 18.26
N THR A 209 7.81 1.71 18.22
CA THR A 209 9.26 1.76 18.08
C THR A 209 9.66 2.30 16.71
N SER A 210 9.01 1.86 15.63
CA SER A 210 9.26 2.37 14.28
C SER A 210 9.00 3.87 14.19
N LEU A 211 7.88 4.33 14.75
CA LEU A 211 7.51 5.75 14.77
C LEU A 211 8.54 6.58 15.54
N PHE A 212 8.89 6.16 16.75
CA PHE A 212 9.89 6.85 17.58
C PHE A 212 11.26 6.92 16.91
N CYS A 213 11.75 5.79 16.39
CA CYS A 213 13.04 5.76 15.68
C CYS A 213 13.02 6.59 14.40
N SER A 214 11.89 6.59 13.65
CA SER A 214 11.75 7.39 12.44
C SER A 214 11.90 8.89 12.73
N VAL A 215 11.23 9.40 13.77
CA VAL A 215 11.33 10.80 14.20
C VAL A 215 12.76 11.13 14.66
N LEU A 216 13.36 10.25 15.46
CA LEU A 216 14.71 10.45 15.99
C LEU A 216 15.77 10.48 14.87
N PHE A 217 15.76 9.51 13.97
CA PHE A 217 16.72 9.39 12.87
C PHE A 217 16.51 10.48 11.83
N SER A 218 15.27 10.90 11.60
CA SER A 218 14.96 12.06 10.74
C SER A 218 15.52 13.37 11.33
N HIS A 219 15.44 13.54 12.66
CA HIS A 219 16.03 14.69 13.33
C HIS A 219 17.55 14.74 13.15
N TRP A 220 18.21 13.59 13.10
CA TRP A 220 19.65 13.47 12.83
C TRP A 220 20.02 13.51 11.34
N GLN A 221 19.05 13.77 10.46
CA GLN A 221 19.26 13.89 9.01
C GLN A 221 19.90 12.64 8.38
N TRP A 222 19.64 11.45 8.91
CA TRP A 222 20.17 10.22 8.35
C TRP A 222 19.43 9.86 7.07
N SER A 223 20.16 9.68 5.98
CA SER A 223 19.61 9.33 4.66
C SER A 223 18.87 7.98 4.65
N SER A 224 19.18 7.07 5.60
CA SER A 224 18.55 5.76 5.75
C SER A 224 17.57 5.68 6.93
N ALA A 225 17.12 6.83 7.47
CA ALA A 225 16.27 6.90 8.66
C ALA A 225 15.05 5.98 8.60
N LEU A 226 14.34 5.96 7.48
CA LEU A 226 13.12 5.18 7.29
C LEU A 226 13.39 3.66 7.37
N VAL A 227 14.45 3.20 6.71
CA VAL A 227 14.83 1.77 6.68
C VAL A 227 15.26 1.31 8.06
N LEU A 228 16.13 2.10 8.73
CA LEU A 228 16.62 1.76 10.07
C LEU A 228 15.50 1.77 11.11
N ALA A 229 14.57 2.72 11.02
CA ALA A 229 13.40 2.77 11.90
C ALA A 229 12.49 1.55 11.71
N GLY A 230 12.26 1.13 10.46
CA GLY A 230 11.50 -0.09 10.16
C GLY A 230 12.16 -1.36 10.72
N LEU A 231 13.47 -1.50 10.52
CA LEU A 231 14.25 -2.63 11.07
C LEU A 231 14.22 -2.67 12.59
N ALA A 232 14.41 -1.50 13.24
CA ALA A 232 14.34 -1.39 14.70
C ALA A 232 12.95 -1.79 15.24
N GLY A 233 11.88 -1.33 14.59
CA GLY A 233 10.53 -1.70 14.96
C GLY A 233 10.25 -3.19 14.78
N MET A 234 10.69 -3.79 13.67
CA MET A 234 10.56 -5.23 13.44
C MET A 234 11.31 -6.04 14.51
N ALA A 235 12.54 -5.64 14.85
CA ALA A 235 13.32 -6.29 15.90
C ALA A 235 12.62 -6.20 17.26
N ALA A 236 12.15 -5.01 17.63
CA ALA A 236 11.43 -4.79 18.89
C ALA A 236 10.13 -5.60 18.96
N GLY A 237 9.33 -5.63 17.89
CA GLY A 237 8.11 -6.41 17.81
C GLY A 237 8.38 -7.92 17.88
N PHE A 238 9.45 -8.40 17.22
CA PHE A 238 9.86 -9.81 17.29
C PHE A 238 10.30 -10.21 18.69
N ILE A 239 11.14 -9.41 19.35
CA ILE A 239 11.60 -9.65 20.72
C ILE A 239 10.41 -9.66 21.68
N CYS A 240 9.51 -8.67 21.57
CA CYS A 240 8.29 -8.60 22.37
C CYS A 240 7.43 -9.85 22.16
N ASN A 241 7.24 -10.30 20.91
CA ASN A 241 6.45 -11.50 20.62
C ASN A 241 7.08 -12.77 21.22
N LYS A 242 8.43 -12.89 21.17
CA LYS A 242 9.14 -14.00 21.78
C LYS A 242 8.96 -14.04 23.30
N LEU A 243 9.16 -12.90 23.96
CA LEU A 243 8.98 -12.77 25.41
C LEU A 243 7.52 -13.04 25.83
N TYR A 244 6.55 -12.62 25.02
CA TYR A 244 5.13 -12.86 25.31
C TYR A 244 4.74 -14.33 25.16
N ARG A 245 5.40 -15.09 24.27
CA ARG A 245 5.16 -16.53 24.10
C ARG A 245 5.91 -17.39 25.13
N GLU A 246 7.01 -16.89 25.68
CA GLU A 246 7.82 -17.56 26.69
C GLU A 246 7.35 -17.22 28.13
N ALA A 247 6.50 -16.21 28.32
CA ALA A 247 5.90 -15.94 29.60
C ALA A 247 5.00 -17.12 30.01
N PRO A 248 5.27 -17.81 31.15
CA PRO A 248 4.44 -18.92 31.58
C PRO A 248 3.03 -18.39 31.82
N TRP A 249 2.07 -19.06 31.23
CA TRP A 249 0.65 -18.83 31.46
C TRP A 249 0.38 -19.04 32.96
N SER A 250 0.46 -17.99 33.77
CA SER A 250 -0.06 -18.02 35.14
C SER A 250 -1.56 -18.06 35.00
N GLY A 251 -2.10 -19.28 35.07
CA GLY A 251 -3.51 -19.56 34.93
C GLY A 251 -4.37 -18.76 35.86
N GLN A 252 -5.46 -18.25 35.35
CA GLN A 252 -6.77 -18.19 36.00
C GLN A 252 -7.82 -18.52 34.96
#